data_3f6bb1c17d16d1aa641fe0c18c638fa0
#
_entry.id   3f6bb1c17d16d1aa641fe0c18c638fa0
#
_cell.length_a   1.000
_cell.length_b   1.000
_cell.length_c   1.000
_cell.angle_alpha   90.00
_cell.angle_beta   90.00
_cell.angle_gamma   90.00
#
_symmetry.space_group_name_H-M   'P 1'
#
loop_
_entity.id
_entity.type
_entity.pdbx_description
1 polymer ?
#
loop_
_entity_poly.entity_id
_entity_poly.type
_entity_poly.pdbx_seq_one_letter_code
_entity_poly.pdbx_strand_id
1 'polypeptide(L)'
;MVRRGVLGELIHGEGGYLHDTRGLKFADTGEGLWLGKHHAERNGNLYPCHGIGPLAWYMNINHGDRLDYLVSMSSKARGLDLYAAAHLPVDHPKRKRKYLNGDVNTCLIRTVNGLSISITHDTDSPRPYSRINLVHGTKGLVSGWPQMAVSLEIPGNPHPPWDAGD
;
A
#
# COMPACT_ATOMS: atom_id res chain seq x y z
N MET A 1 6.74 3.39 -20.05
CA MET A 1 5.71 2.50 -20.63
C MET A 1 4.33 3.15 -20.63
N VAL A 2 3.74 3.55 -19.51
CA VAL A 2 2.42 4.15 -19.44
C VAL A 2 2.24 5.33 -20.41
N ARG A 3 3.07 6.39 -20.30
CA ARG A 3 2.99 7.57 -21.19
C ARG A 3 3.17 7.28 -22.68
N ARG A 4 3.74 6.15 -23.04
CA ARG A 4 3.93 5.69 -24.41
C ARG A 4 2.78 4.80 -24.91
N GLY A 5 1.76 4.60 -24.09
CA GLY A 5 0.59 3.79 -24.43
C GLY A 5 0.85 2.29 -24.58
N VAL A 6 2.00 1.78 -24.09
CA VAL A 6 2.37 0.37 -24.23
C VAL A 6 1.35 -0.55 -23.56
N LEU A 7 0.76 -0.12 -22.45
CA LEU A 7 -0.25 -0.89 -21.71
C LEU A 7 -1.68 -0.71 -22.25
N GLY A 8 -1.85 0.11 -23.31
CA GLY A 8 -3.17 0.50 -23.76
C GLY A 8 -3.83 1.51 -22.82
N GLU A 9 -5.16 1.48 -22.73
CA GLU A 9 -5.94 2.25 -21.77
C GLU A 9 -5.77 1.68 -20.36
N LEU A 10 -5.47 2.52 -19.38
CA LEU A 10 -5.35 2.09 -17.99
C LEU A 10 -6.72 1.75 -17.41
N ILE A 11 -6.79 0.74 -16.56
CA ILE A 11 -8.03 0.28 -15.92
C ILE A 11 -7.91 0.14 -14.40
N HIS A 12 -6.75 -0.27 -13.90
CA HIS A 12 -6.55 -0.52 -12.47
C HIS A 12 -5.11 -0.26 -12.04
N GLY A 13 -4.94 0.07 -10.76
CA GLY A 13 -3.63 0.17 -10.12
C GLY A 13 -3.62 -0.33 -8.69
N GLU A 14 -2.50 -0.92 -8.30
CA GLU A 14 -2.28 -1.40 -6.93
C GLU A 14 -1.01 -0.80 -6.37
N GLY A 15 -1.09 -0.33 -5.13
CA GLY A 15 0.04 0.24 -4.43
C GLY A 15 -0.03 -0.04 -2.93
N GLY A 16 1.06 0.17 -2.24
CA GLY A 16 1.06 -0.08 -0.81
C GLY A 16 2.27 0.50 -0.08
N TYR A 17 2.16 0.46 1.23
CA TYR A 17 3.26 0.62 2.16
C TYR A 17 3.19 -0.51 3.17
N LEU A 18 4.02 -1.51 2.92
CA LEU A 18 3.99 -2.79 3.61
C LEU A 18 5.38 -3.04 4.17
N HIS A 19 5.52 -2.87 5.49
CA HIS A 19 6.83 -2.78 6.13
C HIS A 19 6.72 -3.08 7.63
N ASP A 20 7.48 -4.03 8.14
CA ASP A 20 7.53 -4.24 9.58
C ASP A 20 8.21 -3.04 10.28
N THR A 21 7.42 -2.17 10.85
CA THR A 21 7.89 -1.02 11.64
C THR A 21 7.40 -1.08 13.08
N ARG A 22 7.04 -2.26 13.59
CA ARG A 22 6.51 -2.42 14.95
C ARG A 22 7.45 -1.82 16.00
N GLY A 23 8.73 -2.15 15.96
CA GLY A 23 9.72 -1.62 16.91
C GLY A 23 9.83 -0.10 16.89
N LEU A 24 9.75 0.50 15.72
CA LEU A 24 9.85 1.95 15.55
C LEU A 24 8.74 2.71 16.31
N LYS A 25 7.52 2.16 16.38
CA LYS A 25 6.38 2.78 17.07
C LYS A 25 6.55 2.86 18.59
N PHE A 26 7.46 2.07 19.14
CA PHE A 26 7.79 2.11 20.56
C PHE A 26 9.01 2.97 20.90
N ALA A 27 9.72 3.47 19.90
CA ALA A 27 10.84 4.40 20.12
C ALA A 27 10.36 5.73 20.71
N ASP A 28 11.22 6.35 21.51
CA ASP A 28 10.97 7.65 22.14
C ASP A 28 11.63 8.81 21.38
N THR A 29 12.11 8.54 20.17
CA THR A 29 12.78 9.51 19.31
C THR A 29 12.32 9.34 17.85
N GLY A 30 12.61 10.35 17.02
CA GLY A 30 12.35 10.30 15.59
C GLY A 30 10.89 10.00 15.24
N GLU A 31 10.68 9.09 14.31
CA GLU A 31 9.34 8.72 13.86
C GLU A 31 8.47 8.03 14.92
N GLY A 32 9.08 7.42 15.94
CA GLY A 32 8.35 6.82 17.05
C GLY A 32 7.49 7.80 17.83
N LEU A 33 7.87 9.10 17.84
CA LEU A 33 7.11 10.14 18.53
C LEU A 33 5.70 10.33 17.98
N TRP A 34 5.51 10.18 16.67
CA TRP A 34 4.21 10.38 16.04
C TRP A 34 3.53 9.09 15.57
N LEU A 35 4.29 8.10 15.06
CA LEU A 35 3.75 6.85 14.54
C LEU A 35 2.95 6.10 15.61
N GLY A 36 3.53 5.88 16.78
CA GLY A 36 2.85 5.19 17.88
C GLY A 36 1.58 5.91 18.34
N LYS A 37 1.60 7.25 18.36
CA LYS A 37 0.43 8.08 18.69
C LYS A 37 -0.69 7.88 17.63
N HIS A 38 -0.37 8.01 16.35
CA HIS A 38 -1.38 7.87 15.31
C HIS A 38 -2.00 6.47 15.26
N HIS A 39 -1.21 5.39 15.50
CA HIS A 39 -1.73 4.03 15.57
C HIS A 39 -2.63 3.80 16.80
N ALA A 40 -2.44 4.56 17.86
CA ALA A 40 -3.31 4.50 19.04
C ALA A 40 -4.63 5.27 18.86
N GLU A 41 -4.63 6.36 18.12
CA GLU A 41 -5.73 7.31 18.03
C GLU A 41 -6.58 7.20 16.75
N ARG A 42 -6.09 6.52 15.73
CA ARG A 42 -6.71 6.46 14.40
C ARG A 42 -6.82 5.03 13.89
N ASN A 43 -7.75 4.81 12.97
CA ASN A 43 -7.87 3.54 12.26
C ASN A 43 -8.05 3.81 10.76
N GLY A 44 -7.12 3.32 9.95
CA GLY A 44 -7.13 3.54 8.51
C GLY A 44 -5.74 3.41 7.89
N ASN A 45 -5.61 3.83 6.65
CA ASN A 45 -4.31 3.92 5.98
C ASN A 45 -3.58 5.19 6.42
N LEU A 46 -2.64 5.06 7.34
CA LEU A 46 -1.94 6.18 7.96
C LEU A 46 -0.78 6.72 7.11
N TYR A 47 -0.38 5.99 6.05
CA TYR A 47 0.75 6.39 5.23
C TYR A 47 0.53 6.07 3.73
N PRO A 48 -0.52 6.66 3.11
CA PRO A 48 -0.95 6.29 1.76
C PRO A 48 -0.02 6.79 0.64
N CYS A 49 0.82 7.81 0.91
CA CYS A 49 1.59 8.51 -0.12
C CYS A 49 2.51 7.60 -0.94
N HIS A 50 3.06 6.55 -0.33
CA HIS A 50 3.93 5.61 -1.04
C HIS A 50 3.17 4.69 -2.02
N GLY A 51 1.92 4.41 -1.75
CA GLY A 51 1.06 3.65 -2.67
C GLY A 51 0.41 4.54 -3.71
N ILE A 52 -0.25 5.63 -3.28
CA ILE A 52 -1.04 6.48 -4.19
C ILE A 52 -0.16 7.38 -5.07
N GLY A 53 1.00 7.83 -4.60
CA GLY A 53 1.84 8.77 -5.34
C GLY A 53 2.23 8.30 -6.73
N PRO A 54 2.88 7.14 -6.90
CA PRO A 54 3.20 6.60 -8.22
C PRO A 54 1.97 6.39 -9.09
N LEU A 55 0.89 5.86 -8.53
CA LEU A 55 -0.36 5.60 -9.26
C LEU A 55 -1.01 6.90 -9.74
N ALA A 56 -0.99 7.95 -8.92
CA ALA A 56 -1.50 9.26 -9.31
C ALA A 56 -0.77 9.82 -10.54
N TRP A 57 0.54 9.60 -10.63
CA TRP A 57 1.35 9.97 -11.80
C TRP A 57 0.99 9.15 -13.05
N TYR A 58 0.80 7.85 -12.91
CA TYR A 58 0.47 6.98 -14.04
C TYR A 58 -0.94 7.26 -14.58
N MET A 59 -1.87 7.54 -13.68
CA MET A 59 -3.30 7.72 -13.98
C MET A 59 -3.71 9.18 -14.20
N ASN A 60 -2.76 10.11 -14.31
CA ASN A 60 -3.01 11.52 -14.54
C ASN A 60 -3.97 12.16 -13.50
N ILE A 61 -3.93 11.72 -12.26
CA ILE A 61 -4.75 12.30 -11.18
C ILE A 61 -4.41 13.79 -11.01
N ASN A 62 -5.44 14.64 -11.04
CA ASN A 62 -5.39 16.11 -11.11
C ASN A 62 -4.80 16.69 -12.41
N HIS A 63 -4.61 15.86 -13.44
CA HIS A 63 -4.13 16.25 -14.76
C HIS A 63 -4.98 15.65 -15.90
N GLY A 64 -6.27 15.44 -15.67
CA GLY A 64 -7.21 14.82 -16.61
C GLY A 64 -8.13 13.80 -15.98
N ASP A 65 -7.78 13.31 -14.79
CA ASP A 65 -8.65 12.50 -13.92
C ASP A 65 -8.60 13.04 -12.48
N ARG A 66 -9.47 12.57 -11.62
CA ARG A 66 -9.47 12.87 -10.17
C ARG A 66 -10.07 11.72 -9.40
N LEU A 67 -9.69 11.61 -8.14
CA LEU A 67 -10.31 10.67 -7.21
C LEU A 67 -11.77 11.08 -6.99
N ASP A 68 -12.67 10.10 -7.00
CA ASP A 68 -14.10 10.32 -6.82
C ASP A 68 -14.54 9.90 -5.42
N TYR A 69 -14.51 8.61 -5.12
CA TYR A 69 -14.83 8.11 -3.80
C TYR A 69 -13.86 7.01 -3.36
N LEU A 70 -13.89 6.73 -2.06
CA LEU A 70 -13.06 5.73 -1.42
C LEU A 70 -13.87 4.92 -0.43
N VAL A 71 -13.62 3.62 -0.38
CA VAL A 71 -14.02 2.74 0.71
C VAL A 71 -12.76 2.16 1.37
N SER A 72 -12.80 2.05 2.69
CA SER A 72 -11.65 1.59 3.47
C SER A 72 -12.08 0.56 4.51
N MET A 73 -11.29 -0.48 4.66
CA MET A 73 -11.51 -1.52 5.64
C MET A 73 -10.20 -1.87 6.34
N SER A 74 -10.24 -1.93 7.65
CA SER A 74 -9.11 -2.38 8.47
C SER A 74 -9.38 -3.75 9.07
N SER A 75 -8.33 -4.54 9.21
CA SER A 75 -8.33 -5.76 10.03
C SER A 75 -8.44 -5.41 11.51
N LYS A 76 -8.48 -6.43 12.37
CA LYS A 76 -8.30 -6.21 13.82
C LYS A 76 -6.90 -5.66 14.12
N ALA A 77 -6.79 -4.85 15.18
CA ALA A 77 -5.53 -4.39 15.75
C ALA A 77 -5.01 -5.45 16.73
N ARG A 78 -3.89 -6.07 16.45
CA ARG A 78 -3.30 -7.11 17.31
C ARG A 78 -1.76 -7.13 17.32
N GLY A 79 -1.12 -6.78 16.20
CA GLY A 79 0.32 -6.91 16.02
C GLY A 79 1.12 -6.10 17.04
N LEU A 80 0.72 -4.85 17.31
CA LEU A 80 1.42 -3.98 18.26
C LEU A 80 1.26 -4.45 19.71
N ASP A 81 0.09 -4.95 20.10
CA ASP A 81 -0.12 -5.48 21.45
C ASP A 81 0.79 -6.68 21.72
N LEU A 82 0.87 -7.61 20.76
CA LEU A 82 1.73 -8.80 20.87
C LEU A 82 3.21 -8.41 20.87
N TYR A 83 3.60 -7.47 20.02
CA TYR A 83 4.97 -6.99 19.98
C TYR A 83 5.36 -6.32 21.30
N ALA A 84 4.51 -5.45 21.84
CA ALA A 84 4.74 -4.79 23.12
C ALA A 84 4.85 -5.81 24.25
N ALA A 85 3.97 -6.82 24.28
CA ALA A 85 4.00 -7.88 25.29
C ALA A 85 5.31 -8.69 25.26
N ALA A 86 5.89 -8.90 24.09
CA ALA A 86 7.12 -9.67 23.91
C ALA A 86 8.41 -8.86 24.16
N HIS A 87 8.39 -7.55 23.94
CA HIS A 87 9.64 -6.76 23.87
C HIS A 87 9.73 -5.62 24.90
N LEU A 88 8.62 -5.25 25.57
CA LEU A 88 8.64 -4.19 26.57
C LEU A 88 8.44 -4.71 27.99
N PRO A 89 9.04 -4.07 29.02
CA PRO A 89 8.77 -4.38 30.43
C PRO A 89 7.27 -4.33 30.75
N VAL A 90 6.84 -5.11 31.74
CA VAL A 90 5.41 -5.25 32.11
C VAL A 90 4.79 -3.90 32.55
N ASP A 91 5.57 -3.06 33.18
CA ASP A 91 5.18 -1.74 33.68
C ASP A 91 5.32 -0.62 32.66
N HIS A 92 5.88 -0.90 31.48
CA HIS A 92 6.14 0.12 30.48
C HIS A 92 4.83 0.76 29.97
N PRO A 93 4.72 2.11 29.94
CA PRO A 93 3.46 2.82 29.60
C PRO A 93 2.91 2.44 28.23
N LYS A 94 3.78 2.28 27.23
CA LYS A 94 3.37 1.93 25.86
C LYS A 94 2.86 0.50 25.75
N ARG A 95 3.21 -0.41 26.66
CA ARG A 95 2.66 -1.78 26.74
C ARG A 95 1.19 -1.80 27.13
N LYS A 96 0.76 -0.82 27.92
CA LYS A 96 -0.62 -0.66 28.39
C LYS A 96 -1.49 0.18 27.46
N ARG A 97 -0.89 0.79 26.42
CA ARG A 97 -1.61 1.61 25.45
C ARG A 97 -2.49 0.73 24.57
N LYS A 98 -3.72 1.16 24.35
CA LYS A 98 -4.60 0.56 23.36
C LYS A 98 -4.26 1.12 21.97
N TYR A 99 -4.06 0.25 21.01
CA TYR A 99 -3.86 0.61 19.60
C TYR A 99 -5.15 0.36 18.83
N LEU A 100 -5.63 1.38 18.12
CA LEU A 100 -6.89 1.33 17.37
C LEU A 100 -6.69 0.97 15.90
N ASN A 101 -5.50 1.27 15.35
CA ASN A 101 -5.22 0.98 13.95
C ASN A 101 -5.20 -0.52 13.69
N GLY A 102 -6.04 -0.98 12.76
CA GLY A 102 -5.98 -2.37 12.32
C GLY A 102 -4.62 -2.69 11.68
N ASP A 103 -4.11 -3.90 11.88
CA ASP A 103 -2.78 -4.29 11.44
C ASP A 103 -2.62 -4.13 9.92
N VAL A 104 -3.68 -4.42 9.18
CA VAL A 104 -3.75 -4.22 7.71
C VAL A 104 -4.95 -3.34 7.39
N ASN A 105 -4.73 -2.31 6.59
CA ASN A 105 -5.81 -1.50 6.02
C ASN A 105 -5.75 -1.57 4.50
N THR A 106 -6.90 -1.79 3.86
CA THR A 106 -7.06 -1.74 2.41
C THR A 106 -8.08 -0.68 2.04
N CYS A 107 -7.68 0.21 1.13
CA CYS A 107 -8.53 1.21 0.53
C CYS A 107 -8.80 0.85 -0.93
N LEU A 108 -10.04 0.91 -1.35
CA LEU A 108 -10.44 0.86 -2.75
C LEU A 108 -10.93 2.24 -3.16
N ILE A 109 -10.37 2.77 -4.21
CA ILE A 109 -10.64 4.12 -4.70
C ILE A 109 -11.14 4.02 -6.14
N ARG A 110 -12.16 4.79 -6.47
CA ARG A 110 -12.61 4.98 -7.84
C ARG A 110 -12.25 6.38 -8.30
N THR A 111 -11.88 6.52 -9.57
CA THR A 111 -11.69 7.82 -10.21
C THR A 111 -12.94 8.21 -11.02
N VAL A 112 -13.05 9.48 -11.35
CA VAL A 112 -14.17 10.01 -12.16
C VAL A 112 -14.22 9.37 -13.54
N ASN A 113 -13.04 9.10 -14.14
CA ASN A 113 -12.97 8.44 -15.45
C ASN A 113 -13.13 6.91 -15.36
N GLY A 114 -13.41 6.37 -14.17
CA GLY A 114 -13.76 4.96 -13.99
C GLY A 114 -12.60 4.03 -13.70
N LEU A 115 -11.39 4.55 -13.48
CA LEU A 115 -10.27 3.74 -13.01
C LEU A 115 -10.51 3.28 -11.58
N SER A 116 -9.95 2.14 -11.20
CA SER A 116 -9.94 1.67 -9.81
C SER A 116 -8.51 1.61 -9.27
N ILE A 117 -8.35 1.89 -7.97
CA ILE A 117 -7.06 1.86 -7.29
C ILE A 117 -7.23 1.10 -5.98
N SER A 118 -6.32 0.15 -5.72
CA SER A 118 -6.20 -0.54 -4.43
C SER A 118 -4.94 -0.07 -3.71
N ILE A 119 -5.09 0.41 -2.47
CA ILE A 119 -3.97 0.84 -1.64
C ILE A 119 -3.97 0.07 -0.33
N THR A 120 -2.89 -0.66 -0.06
CA THR A 120 -2.73 -1.42 1.18
C THR A 120 -1.68 -0.80 2.09
N HIS A 121 -1.99 -0.73 3.36
CA HIS A 121 -1.08 -0.31 4.43
C HIS A 121 -0.96 -1.43 5.45
N ASP A 122 0.27 -1.84 5.75
CA ASP A 122 0.58 -2.82 6.80
C ASP A 122 1.98 -2.51 7.37
N THR A 123 2.00 -2.03 8.59
CA THR A 123 3.23 -1.68 9.31
C THR A 123 3.27 -2.32 10.70
N ASP A 124 2.30 -3.20 10.99
CA ASP A 124 2.05 -3.78 12.30
C ASP A 124 2.17 -5.31 12.33
N SER A 125 2.55 -5.92 11.19
CA SER A 125 2.76 -7.35 11.09
C SER A 125 4.22 -7.70 10.69
N PRO A 126 4.71 -8.92 11.03
CA PRO A 126 6.01 -9.40 10.61
C PRO A 126 5.96 -9.74 9.12
N ARG A 127 6.66 -8.98 8.30
CA ARG A 127 6.65 -9.16 6.86
C ARG A 127 7.88 -8.56 6.16
N PRO A 128 8.26 -9.04 4.96
CA PRO A 128 9.21 -8.35 4.12
C PRO A 128 8.64 -7.03 3.60
N TYR A 129 9.52 -6.10 3.26
CA TYR A 129 9.17 -4.83 2.65
C TYR A 129 8.51 -5.03 1.28
N SER A 130 7.46 -4.26 0.99
CA SER A 130 6.82 -4.21 -0.32
C SER A 130 6.15 -2.86 -0.57
N ARG A 131 6.11 -2.44 -1.82
CA ARG A 131 5.34 -1.29 -2.30
C ARG A 131 4.16 -1.71 -3.18
N ILE A 132 4.11 -2.97 -3.58
CA ILE A 132 3.23 -3.49 -4.62
C ILE A 132 3.56 -2.82 -5.96
N ASN A 133 3.03 -1.62 -6.23
CA ASN A 133 3.28 -0.82 -7.43
C ASN A 133 2.99 -1.58 -8.74
N LEU A 134 1.72 -1.88 -8.97
CA LEU A 134 1.24 -2.62 -10.13
C LEU A 134 0.22 -1.76 -10.89
N VAL A 135 0.32 -1.75 -12.22
CA VAL A 135 -0.59 -1.00 -13.10
C VAL A 135 -1.09 -1.89 -14.21
N HIS A 136 -2.41 -1.94 -14.38
CA HIS A 136 -3.10 -2.70 -15.40
C HIS A 136 -3.63 -1.79 -16.49
N GLY A 137 -3.46 -2.21 -17.73
CA GLY A 137 -4.10 -1.61 -18.89
C GLY A 137 -4.75 -2.67 -19.78
N THR A 138 -5.38 -2.24 -20.85
CA THR A 138 -6.10 -3.12 -21.80
C THR A 138 -5.19 -4.00 -22.65
N LYS A 139 -3.88 -3.72 -22.68
CA LYS A 139 -2.88 -4.47 -23.47
C LYS A 139 -1.80 -5.13 -22.62
N GLY A 140 -1.92 -5.09 -21.31
CA GLY A 140 -0.95 -5.69 -20.42
C GLY A 140 -0.88 -5.00 -19.06
N LEU A 141 0.08 -5.43 -18.26
CA LEU A 141 0.32 -4.90 -16.93
C LEU A 141 1.82 -4.77 -16.67
N VAL A 142 2.15 -3.89 -15.73
CA VAL A 142 3.52 -3.69 -15.25
C VAL A 142 3.55 -3.78 -13.73
N SER A 143 4.50 -4.52 -13.19
CA SER A 143 4.86 -4.54 -11.78
C SER A 143 6.15 -3.74 -11.59
N GLY A 144 6.19 -2.89 -10.57
CA GLY A 144 7.38 -2.11 -10.21
C GLY A 144 8.05 -2.58 -8.91
N TRP A 145 7.53 -3.63 -8.29
CA TRP A 145 8.07 -4.16 -7.04
C TRP A 145 7.82 -5.68 -6.90
N PRO A 146 8.78 -6.50 -6.37
CA PRO A 146 10.16 -6.15 -5.97
C PRO A 146 11.08 -5.90 -7.17
N GLN A 147 10.72 -6.42 -8.32
CA GLN A 147 11.43 -6.23 -9.59
C GLN A 147 10.47 -5.60 -10.59
N MET A 148 11.03 -4.78 -11.48
CA MET A 148 10.25 -4.28 -12.60
C MET A 148 10.03 -5.44 -13.59
N ALA A 149 8.78 -5.72 -13.91
CA ALA A 149 8.40 -6.70 -14.89
C ALA A 149 7.18 -6.23 -15.68
N VAL A 150 7.10 -6.61 -16.93
CA VAL A 150 5.96 -6.29 -17.80
C VAL A 150 5.39 -7.58 -18.37
N SER A 151 4.08 -7.64 -18.49
CA SER A 151 3.41 -8.71 -19.24
C SER A 151 2.47 -8.04 -20.25
N LEU A 152 2.70 -8.29 -21.52
CA LEU A 152 1.90 -7.74 -22.61
C LEU A 152 1.05 -8.81 -23.27
N GLU A 153 -0.09 -8.43 -23.78
CA GLU A 153 -0.95 -9.27 -24.58
C GLU A 153 -0.17 -9.87 -25.77
N ILE A 154 -0.25 -11.19 -25.93
CA ILE A 154 0.30 -11.93 -27.06
C ILE A 154 -0.85 -12.63 -27.76
N PRO A 155 -1.15 -12.31 -29.04
CA PRO A 155 -2.24 -12.96 -29.77
C PRO A 155 -2.14 -14.47 -29.72
N GLY A 156 -3.22 -15.14 -29.33
CA GLY A 156 -3.28 -16.61 -29.21
C GLY A 156 -2.63 -17.21 -27.95
N ASN A 157 -2.04 -16.38 -27.07
CA ASN A 157 -1.52 -16.84 -25.77
C ASN A 157 -2.37 -16.29 -24.63
N PRO A 158 -3.21 -17.10 -23.96
CA PRO A 158 -4.05 -16.63 -22.85
C PRO A 158 -3.28 -16.37 -21.54
N HIS A 159 -2.01 -16.77 -21.47
CA HIS A 159 -1.16 -16.63 -20.29
C HIS A 159 0.21 -16.06 -20.67
N PRO A 160 0.28 -14.77 -21.07
CA PRO A 160 1.56 -14.17 -21.41
C PRO A 160 2.48 -14.12 -20.18
N PRO A 161 3.77 -14.44 -20.34
CA PRO A 161 4.71 -14.48 -19.23
C PRO A 161 5.04 -13.05 -18.72
N TRP A 162 5.61 -13.00 -17.53
CA TRP A 162 6.31 -11.81 -17.05
C TRP A 162 7.68 -11.71 -17.73
N ASP A 163 7.97 -10.54 -18.27
CA ASP A 163 9.28 -10.14 -18.78
C ASP A 163 9.90 -9.13 -17.80
N ALA A 164 10.99 -9.53 -17.18
CA ALA A 164 11.71 -8.68 -16.22
C ALA A 164 12.73 -7.73 -16.90
N GLY A 165 12.94 -7.91 -18.22
CA GLY A 165 14.02 -7.26 -18.96
C GLY A 165 15.41 -7.81 -18.55
N ASP A 166 16.32 -7.89 -19.48
CA ASP A 166 17.73 -8.18 -19.22
C ASP A 166 18.48 -6.94 -18.71
#